data_39794110d7858858c9953bfe61d6e6f3
#
_entry.id   39794110d7858858c9953bfe61d6e6f3
#
_cell.length_a   1.000
_cell.length_b   1.000
_cell.length_c   1.000
_cell.angle_alpha   90.00
_cell.angle_beta   90.00
_cell.angle_gamma   90.00
#
_symmetry.space_group_name_H-M   'P 1'
#
loop_
_entity.id
_entity.type
_entity.pdbx_description
1 polymer ?
#
loop_
_entity_poly.entity_id
_entity_poly.type
_entity_poly.pdbx_seq_one_letter_code
_entity_poly.pdbx_strand_id
1 'polypeptide(L)'
;MVVGNLAILVPSLLLQHFAGPAAPAVAASVRDVAHLAAVDTDVWRGAAPTSLEGYRSLAAAGVTTVVDLRAEPDRRFDDEMLQSFGLRMVSLPIRDGQTPTRAQTDAFLRAVDSSRGTVFLHCGAGVGRTGSMAAAYLVATGQMSGVRATLRNLSVGPPSLEQIAFTIRLQTDRAEQANMLVVAASRMLDAPRRILTTLL
;
A
#
# COMPACT_ATOMS: atom_id res chain seq x y z
N MET A 1 -21.59 2.89 14.89
CA MET A 1 -20.69 2.99 13.72
C MET A 1 -20.22 4.42 13.38
N VAL A 2 -20.96 5.48 13.71
CA VAL A 2 -20.59 6.87 13.35
C VAL A 2 -19.40 7.42 14.18
N VAL A 3 -19.29 7.06 15.44
CA VAL A 3 -18.25 7.59 16.36
C VAL A 3 -16.82 7.09 16.00
N GLY A 4 -16.69 5.85 15.50
CA GLY A 4 -15.39 5.29 15.10
C GLY A 4 -14.77 6.00 13.88
N ASN A 5 -15.60 6.48 12.96
CA ASN A 5 -15.13 7.22 11.78
C ASN A 5 -14.66 8.65 12.14
N LEU A 6 -15.26 9.29 13.13
CA LEU A 6 -14.86 10.64 13.57
C LEU A 6 -13.46 10.64 14.21
N ALA A 7 -13.13 9.60 14.97
CA ALA A 7 -11.82 9.47 15.62
C ALA A 7 -10.65 9.33 14.65
N ILE A 8 -10.92 8.84 13.43
CA ILE A 8 -9.91 8.73 12.36
C ILE A 8 -9.95 9.97 11.46
N LEU A 9 -11.14 10.52 11.22
CA LEU A 9 -11.35 11.63 10.30
C LEU A 9 -10.62 12.90 10.78
N VAL A 10 -10.73 13.25 12.06
CA VAL A 10 -10.12 14.47 12.62
C VAL A 10 -8.59 14.43 12.55
N PRO A 11 -7.89 13.37 13.04
CA PRO A 11 -6.43 13.27 12.88
C PRO A 11 -6.00 13.25 11.41
N SER A 12 -6.75 12.58 10.53
CA SER A 12 -6.44 12.53 9.11
C SER A 12 -6.50 13.92 8.47
N LEU A 13 -7.54 14.71 8.75
CA LEU A 13 -7.68 16.06 8.24
C LEU A 13 -6.57 17.00 8.74
N LEU A 14 -6.17 16.87 10.00
CA LEU A 14 -5.04 17.63 10.55
C LEU A 14 -3.72 17.25 9.88
N LEU A 15 -3.46 15.94 9.69
CA LEU A 15 -2.25 15.47 9.03
C LEU A 15 -2.20 15.85 7.55
N GLN A 16 -3.33 15.89 6.84
CA GLN A 16 -3.40 16.39 5.46
C GLN A 16 -2.93 17.84 5.36
N HIS A 17 -3.23 18.64 6.36
CA HIS A 17 -2.83 20.05 6.36
C HIS A 17 -1.32 20.25 6.61
N PHE A 18 -0.67 19.35 7.37
CA PHE A 18 0.70 19.54 7.84
C PHE A 18 1.75 18.63 7.19
N ALA A 19 1.38 17.47 6.64
CA ALA A 19 2.34 16.43 6.27
C ALA A 19 1.91 15.55 5.09
N GLY A 20 1.11 16.07 4.17
CA GLY A 20 0.71 15.34 2.96
C GLY A 20 1.92 14.81 2.17
N PRO A 21 1.84 13.61 1.54
CA PRO A 21 2.91 13.14 0.68
C PRO A 21 3.09 14.09 -0.50
N ALA A 22 4.35 14.32 -0.86
CA ALA A 22 4.67 15.21 -1.98
C ALA A 22 4.08 14.66 -3.30
N ALA A 23 3.47 15.55 -4.07
CA ALA A 23 3.11 15.21 -5.44
C ALA A 23 4.39 14.99 -6.28
N PRO A 24 4.39 14.06 -7.25
CA PRO A 24 5.50 13.95 -8.19
C PRO A 24 5.73 15.25 -8.92
N ALA A 25 6.97 15.54 -9.34
CA ALA A 25 7.31 16.77 -10.06
C ALA A 25 6.46 16.96 -11.34
N VAL A 26 6.04 15.86 -11.96
CA VAL A 26 5.20 15.83 -13.18
C VAL A 26 3.69 15.72 -12.87
N ALA A 27 3.28 15.81 -11.61
CA ALA A 27 1.87 15.65 -11.23
C ALA A 27 0.93 16.65 -11.91
N ALA A 28 1.42 17.85 -12.24
CA ALA A 28 0.65 18.87 -12.95
C ALA A 28 0.22 18.45 -14.37
N SER A 29 0.93 17.50 -14.99
CA SER A 29 0.61 16.97 -16.31
C SER A 29 -0.34 15.74 -16.27
N VAL A 30 -0.48 15.10 -15.10
CA VAL A 30 -1.36 13.94 -14.95
C VAL A 30 -2.80 14.40 -14.69
N ARG A 31 -3.73 13.86 -15.46
CA ARG A 31 -5.15 14.23 -15.43
C ARG A 31 -5.99 13.09 -14.85
N ASP A 32 -7.16 13.42 -14.33
CA ASP A 32 -8.20 12.45 -13.94
C ASP A 32 -7.74 11.39 -12.93
N VAL A 33 -6.73 11.72 -12.10
CA VAL A 33 -6.19 10.88 -11.04
C VAL A 33 -6.19 11.66 -9.73
N ALA A 34 -7.16 11.38 -8.87
CA ALA A 34 -7.19 12.00 -7.54
C ALA A 34 -6.13 11.39 -6.61
N HIS A 35 -5.69 12.16 -5.60
CA HIS A 35 -4.71 11.74 -4.59
C HIS A 35 -3.38 11.23 -5.16
N LEU A 36 -2.99 11.74 -6.34
CA LEU A 36 -1.70 11.40 -6.94
C LEU A 36 -0.55 11.90 -6.05
N ALA A 37 0.35 10.98 -5.69
CA ALA A 37 1.50 11.28 -4.85
C ALA A 37 2.63 10.29 -5.12
N ALA A 38 3.87 10.70 -4.86
CA ALA A 38 5.01 9.80 -4.85
C ALA A 38 5.00 8.96 -3.56
N VAL A 39 5.20 7.65 -3.70
CA VAL A 39 5.57 6.76 -2.58
C VAL A 39 7.08 6.86 -2.39
N ASP A 40 7.82 6.71 -3.48
CA ASP A 40 9.26 7.00 -3.61
C ASP A 40 9.58 7.38 -5.07
N THR A 41 10.82 7.19 -5.52
CA THR A 41 11.26 7.50 -6.88
C THR A 41 10.63 6.59 -7.93
N ASP A 42 10.35 5.33 -7.57
CA ASP A 42 9.95 4.28 -8.50
C ASP A 42 8.45 3.99 -8.43
N VAL A 43 7.79 4.40 -7.35
CA VAL A 43 6.38 4.10 -7.09
C VAL A 43 5.58 5.38 -6.84
N TRP A 44 4.54 5.57 -7.63
CA TRP A 44 3.49 6.55 -7.40
C TRP A 44 2.21 5.89 -6.97
N ARG A 45 1.35 6.63 -6.27
CA ARG A 45 0.05 6.17 -5.79
C ARG A 45 -1.05 7.14 -6.17
N GLY A 46 -2.28 6.65 -6.25
CA GLY A 46 -3.45 7.50 -6.49
C GLY A 46 -4.76 6.75 -6.44
N ALA A 47 -5.84 7.45 -6.76
CA ALA A 47 -7.13 6.85 -7.09
C ALA A 47 -7.07 6.18 -8.46
N ALA A 48 -8.03 5.31 -8.76
CA ALA A 48 -8.21 4.80 -10.12
C ALA A 48 -8.40 5.97 -11.10
N PRO A 49 -7.70 5.98 -12.24
CA PRO A 49 -7.99 6.95 -13.30
C PRO A 49 -9.46 6.89 -13.72
N THR A 50 -10.11 8.03 -13.84
CA THR A 50 -11.55 8.09 -14.14
C THR A 50 -11.83 8.10 -15.65
N SER A 51 -10.80 8.30 -16.46
CA SER A 51 -10.88 8.36 -17.93
C SER A 51 -9.67 7.69 -18.59
N LEU A 52 -9.78 7.45 -19.89
CA LEU A 52 -8.68 6.98 -20.71
C LEU A 52 -7.53 7.99 -20.78
N GLU A 53 -7.85 9.27 -20.74
CA GLU A 53 -6.86 10.36 -20.69
C GLU A 53 -6.03 10.31 -19.40
N GLY A 54 -6.64 9.87 -18.29
CA GLY A 54 -5.91 9.62 -17.05
C GLY A 54 -4.78 8.60 -17.23
N TYR A 55 -5.06 7.46 -17.86
CA TYR A 55 -4.03 6.44 -18.17
C TYR A 55 -2.99 6.95 -19.16
N ARG A 56 -3.44 7.65 -20.22
CA ARG A 56 -2.52 8.23 -21.21
C ARG A 56 -1.58 9.25 -20.58
N SER A 57 -2.09 10.09 -19.69
CA SER A 57 -1.27 11.10 -18.99
C SER A 57 -0.26 10.47 -18.01
N LEU A 58 -0.62 9.36 -17.35
CA LEU A 58 0.32 8.56 -16.54
C LEU A 58 1.44 7.97 -17.41
N ALA A 59 1.11 7.40 -18.57
CA ALA A 59 2.11 6.87 -19.51
C ALA A 59 3.05 7.97 -20.00
N ALA A 60 2.51 9.12 -20.41
CA ALA A 60 3.30 10.30 -20.82
C ALA A 60 4.21 10.83 -19.70
N ALA A 61 3.83 10.63 -18.45
CA ALA A 61 4.62 11.00 -17.27
C ALA A 61 5.68 9.96 -16.87
N GLY A 62 5.82 8.84 -17.63
CA GLY A 62 6.85 7.82 -17.40
C GLY A 62 6.38 6.59 -16.61
N VAL A 63 5.08 6.47 -16.34
CA VAL A 63 4.52 5.22 -15.80
C VAL A 63 4.57 4.15 -16.87
N THR A 64 5.07 2.97 -16.53
CA THR A 64 5.12 1.79 -17.43
C THR A 64 4.35 0.60 -16.87
N THR A 65 4.06 0.60 -15.57
CA THR A 65 3.30 -0.47 -14.92
C THR A 65 2.21 0.16 -14.03
N VAL A 66 0.99 -0.34 -14.18
CA VAL A 66 -0.16 0.03 -13.34
C VAL A 66 -0.55 -1.18 -12.50
N VAL A 67 -0.61 -0.99 -11.18
CA VAL A 67 -1.03 -2.03 -10.23
C VAL A 67 -2.41 -1.67 -9.69
N ASP A 68 -3.41 -2.46 -10.06
CA ASP A 68 -4.79 -2.30 -9.61
C ASP A 68 -5.09 -3.22 -8.42
N LEU A 69 -5.46 -2.63 -7.30
CA LEU A 69 -5.82 -3.34 -6.07
C LEU A 69 -7.32 -3.58 -5.92
N ARG A 70 -8.14 -3.23 -6.90
CA ARG A 70 -9.59 -3.43 -6.80
C ARG A 70 -9.93 -4.91 -6.98
N ALA A 71 -10.79 -5.43 -6.12
CA ALA A 71 -11.38 -6.75 -6.29
C ALA A 71 -12.46 -6.76 -7.38
N GLU A 72 -13.08 -5.61 -7.63
CA GLU A 72 -14.07 -5.40 -8.66
C GLU A 72 -13.36 -4.80 -9.89
N PRO A 73 -13.21 -5.57 -10.99
CA PRO A 73 -12.50 -5.08 -12.17
C PRO A 73 -13.29 -3.95 -12.86
N ASP A 74 -12.58 -2.94 -13.27
CA ASP A 74 -13.14 -1.87 -14.10
C ASP A 74 -13.10 -2.30 -15.57
N ARG A 75 -14.22 -2.76 -16.07
CA ARG A 75 -14.34 -3.25 -17.45
C ARG A 75 -14.38 -2.15 -18.51
N ARG A 76 -14.31 -0.88 -18.09
CA ARG A 76 -14.31 0.26 -19.05
C ARG A 76 -13.01 0.37 -19.84
N PHE A 77 -11.91 -0.13 -19.24
CA PHE A 77 -10.58 -0.05 -19.82
C PHE A 77 -9.98 -1.46 -19.80
N ASP A 78 -9.78 -2.04 -20.97
CA ASP A 78 -9.18 -3.36 -21.11
C ASP A 78 -7.64 -3.29 -21.20
N ASP A 79 -7.00 -4.43 -21.01
CA ASP A 79 -5.55 -4.53 -21.00
C ASP A 79 -4.93 -4.18 -22.37
N GLU A 80 -5.58 -4.51 -23.49
CA GLU A 80 -5.09 -4.21 -24.84
C GLU A 80 -5.04 -2.69 -25.07
N MET A 81 -6.08 -1.99 -24.63
CA MET A 81 -6.15 -0.54 -24.71
C MET A 81 -5.03 0.12 -23.89
N LEU A 82 -4.76 -0.37 -22.68
CA LEU A 82 -3.70 0.18 -21.84
C LEU A 82 -2.31 -0.17 -22.38
N GLN A 83 -2.13 -1.35 -22.94
CA GLN A 83 -0.90 -1.75 -23.63
C GLN A 83 -0.60 -0.86 -24.84
N SER A 84 -1.62 -0.36 -25.56
CA SER A 84 -1.42 0.59 -26.65
C SER A 84 -0.76 1.90 -26.23
N PHE A 85 -0.82 2.25 -24.93
CA PHE A 85 -0.10 3.38 -24.31
C PHE A 85 1.26 2.98 -23.72
N GLY A 86 1.66 1.72 -23.86
CA GLY A 86 2.87 1.19 -23.23
C GLY A 86 2.72 0.85 -21.73
N LEU A 87 1.49 0.78 -21.23
CA LEU A 87 1.20 0.42 -19.85
C LEU A 87 1.00 -1.09 -19.69
N ARG A 88 1.72 -1.70 -18.77
CA ARG A 88 1.50 -3.06 -18.29
C ARG A 88 0.57 -3.05 -17.10
N MET A 89 -0.54 -3.79 -17.17
CA MET A 89 -1.45 -3.94 -16.04
C MET A 89 -1.06 -5.15 -15.17
N VAL A 90 -1.08 -4.94 -13.85
CA VAL A 90 -0.91 -5.99 -12.82
C VAL A 90 -2.09 -5.92 -11.88
N SER A 91 -2.89 -6.98 -11.80
CA SER A 91 -4.04 -7.06 -10.89
C SER A 91 -3.65 -7.80 -9.60
N LEU A 92 -3.80 -7.12 -8.45
CA LEU A 92 -3.60 -7.68 -7.12
C LEU A 92 -4.84 -7.43 -6.25
N PRO A 93 -5.94 -8.14 -6.49
CA PRO A 93 -7.25 -7.81 -5.96
C PRO A 93 -7.32 -7.92 -4.43
N ILE A 94 -7.73 -6.83 -3.79
CA ILE A 94 -7.99 -6.73 -2.34
C ILE A 94 -9.42 -6.20 -2.19
N ARG A 95 -10.23 -6.86 -1.37
CA ARG A 95 -11.59 -6.37 -1.05
C ARG A 95 -11.52 -5.04 -0.32
N ASP A 96 -12.51 -4.19 -0.53
CA ASP A 96 -12.53 -2.88 0.12
C ASP A 96 -12.52 -3.02 1.65
N GLY A 97 -11.79 -2.12 2.31
CA GLY A 97 -11.56 -2.14 3.75
C GLY A 97 -10.53 -3.17 4.25
N GLN A 98 -10.13 -4.16 3.43
CA GLN A 98 -9.15 -5.18 3.78
C GLN A 98 -7.71 -4.74 3.50
N THR A 99 -6.77 -5.57 3.94
CA THR A 99 -5.32 -5.36 3.84
C THR A 99 -4.69 -6.34 2.85
N PRO A 100 -3.52 -6.03 2.27
CA PRO A 100 -2.80 -6.97 1.44
C PRO A 100 -2.32 -8.18 2.25
N THR A 101 -2.33 -9.34 1.61
CA THR A 101 -1.65 -10.54 2.10
C THR A 101 -0.14 -10.43 1.83
N ARG A 102 0.66 -11.25 2.51
CA ARG A 102 2.10 -11.36 2.23
C ARG A 102 2.36 -11.69 0.75
N ALA A 103 1.66 -12.66 0.20
CA ALA A 103 1.80 -13.04 -1.20
C ALA A 103 1.52 -11.88 -2.18
N GLN A 104 0.54 -11.03 -1.87
CA GLN A 104 0.24 -9.83 -2.66
C GLN A 104 1.33 -8.76 -2.50
N THR A 105 1.86 -8.58 -1.29
CA THR A 105 3.01 -7.68 -1.06
C THR A 105 4.24 -8.14 -1.84
N ASP A 106 4.58 -9.44 -1.76
CA ASP A 106 5.69 -10.01 -2.50
C ASP A 106 5.49 -9.89 -4.03
N ALA A 107 4.27 -10.07 -4.52
CA ALA A 107 3.93 -9.88 -5.93
C ALA A 107 4.08 -8.40 -6.35
N PHE A 108 3.70 -7.46 -5.49
CA PHE A 108 3.91 -6.04 -5.73
C PHE A 108 5.39 -5.67 -5.78
N LEU A 109 6.21 -6.17 -4.84
CA LEU A 109 7.66 -5.97 -4.85
C LEU A 109 8.27 -6.46 -6.16
N ARG A 110 7.90 -7.67 -6.62
CA ARG A 110 8.35 -8.18 -7.93
C ARG A 110 7.87 -7.33 -9.11
N ALA A 111 6.66 -6.78 -9.05
CA ALA A 111 6.15 -5.90 -10.10
C ALA A 111 6.95 -4.60 -10.18
N VAL A 112 7.38 -4.04 -9.04
CA VAL A 112 8.27 -2.86 -8.97
C VAL A 112 9.64 -3.21 -9.51
N ASP A 113 10.26 -4.28 -9.03
CA ASP A 113 11.61 -4.73 -9.43
C ASP A 113 11.71 -5.04 -10.95
N SER A 114 10.64 -5.60 -11.52
CA SER A 114 10.58 -5.92 -12.97
C SER A 114 10.12 -4.76 -13.86
N SER A 115 9.75 -3.62 -13.30
CA SER A 115 9.29 -2.46 -14.07
C SER A 115 10.48 -1.73 -14.71
N ARG A 116 10.27 -1.25 -15.94
CA ARG A 116 11.30 -0.45 -16.67
C ARG A 116 11.16 1.05 -16.42
N GLY A 117 10.14 1.48 -15.71
CA GLY A 117 9.83 2.86 -15.36
C GLY A 117 8.95 2.91 -14.13
N THR A 118 8.33 4.05 -13.88
CA THR A 118 7.51 4.25 -12.69
C THR A 118 6.33 3.27 -12.62
N VAL A 119 6.08 2.73 -11.44
CA VAL A 119 4.90 1.91 -11.11
C VAL A 119 3.82 2.81 -10.51
N PHE A 120 2.62 2.79 -11.07
CA PHE A 120 1.46 3.47 -10.50
C PHE A 120 0.57 2.49 -9.76
N LEU A 121 0.43 2.67 -8.44
CA LEU A 121 -0.36 1.85 -7.54
C LEU A 121 -1.69 2.53 -7.23
N HIS A 122 -2.82 1.86 -7.48
CA HIS A 122 -4.13 2.41 -7.17
C HIS A 122 -5.15 1.38 -6.64
N CYS A 123 -6.20 1.89 -6.04
CA CYS A 123 -7.48 1.21 -5.80
C CYS A 123 -8.63 2.09 -6.32
N GLY A 124 -9.78 2.10 -5.72
CA GLY A 124 -10.86 3.07 -6.08
C GLY A 124 -10.46 4.50 -5.72
N ALA A 125 -10.42 4.80 -4.43
CA ALA A 125 -10.16 6.16 -3.90
C ALA A 125 -8.68 6.51 -3.71
N GLY A 126 -7.75 5.55 -3.84
CA GLY A 126 -6.31 5.79 -3.61
C GLY A 126 -5.90 5.92 -2.14
N VAL A 127 -6.77 5.62 -1.18
CA VAL A 127 -6.54 5.86 0.26
C VAL A 127 -6.23 4.56 1.00
N GLY A 128 -7.21 3.69 1.20
CA GLY A 128 -7.11 2.55 2.12
C GLY A 128 -6.20 1.42 1.61
N ARG A 129 -6.66 0.65 0.62
CA ARG A 129 -5.92 -0.47 0.01
C ARG A 129 -4.56 -0.01 -0.55
N THR A 130 -4.58 1.10 -1.28
CA THR A 130 -3.37 1.73 -1.83
C THR A 130 -2.39 2.11 -0.74
N GLY A 131 -2.87 2.74 0.34
CA GLY A 131 -2.03 3.13 1.46
C GLY A 131 -1.45 1.94 2.22
N SER A 132 -2.22 0.86 2.40
CA SER A 132 -1.73 -0.36 3.06
C SER A 132 -0.64 -1.05 2.25
N MET A 133 -0.80 -1.15 0.92
CA MET A 133 0.21 -1.72 0.04
C MET A 133 1.46 -0.85 -0.05
N ALA A 134 1.29 0.48 -0.16
CA ALA A 134 2.42 1.42 -0.15
C ALA A 134 3.19 1.37 1.18
N ALA A 135 2.49 1.24 2.32
CA ALA A 135 3.12 1.08 3.62
C ALA A 135 3.90 -0.25 3.71
N ALA A 136 3.30 -1.36 3.25
CA ALA A 136 3.97 -2.65 3.21
C ALA A 136 5.25 -2.61 2.35
N TYR A 137 5.20 -1.97 1.20
CA TYR A 137 6.35 -1.74 0.32
C TYR A 137 7.47 -0.95 1.02
N LEU A 138 7.14 0.22 1.60
CA LEU A 138 8.13 1.10 2.25
C LEU A 138 8.79 0.44 3.46
N VAL A 139 8.05 -0.41 4.19
CA VAL A 139 8.60 -1.15 5.32
C VAL A 139 9.45 -2.33 4.84
N ALA A 140 8.99 -3.10 3.85
CA ALA A 140 9.72 -4.23 3.30
C ALA A 140 11.06 -3.81 2.66
N THR A 141 11.09 -2.63 2.02
CA THR A 141 12.32 -2.03 1.45
C THR A 141 13.18 -1.29 2.48
N GLY A 142 12.76 -1.25 3.76
CA GLY A 142 13.53 -0.62 4.84
C GLY A 142 13.53 0.91 4.81
N GLN A 143 12.67 1.54 4.02
CA GLN A 143 12.64 3.00 3.86
C GLN A 143 12.00 3.71 5.06
N MET A 144 11.06 3.05 5.75
CA MET A 144 10.46 3.59 6.98
C MET A 144 9.85 2.51 7.88
N SER A 145 9.55 2.89 9.13
CA SER A 145 8.81 2.03 10.05
C SER A 145 7.32 2.03 9.76
N GLY A 146 6.61 0.98 10.19
CA GLY A 146 5.15 0.86 10.04
C GLY A 146 4.38 2.04 10.62
N VAL A 147 4.81 2.58 11.78
CA VAL A 147 4.19 3.76 12.39
C VAL A 147 4.32 5.00 11.48
N ARG A 148 5.51 5.26 10.93
CA ARG A 148 5.72 6.38 10.01
C ARG A 148 4.93 6.21 8.72
N ALA A 149 4.87 5.00 8.17
CA ALA A 149 4.08 4.68 6.99
C ALA A 149 2.57 4.88 7.25
N THR A 150 2.08 4.54 8.46
CA THR A 150 0.71 4.80 8.88
C THR A 150 0.39 6.30 8.92
N LEU A 151 1.24 7.10 9.57
CA LEU A 151 1.05 8.56 9.63
C LEU A 151 1.02 9.18 8.23
N ARG A 152 1.94 8.74 7.35
CA ARG A 152 1.96 9.16 5.95
C ARG A 152 0.68 8.78 5.21
N ASN A 153 0.12 7.59 5.45
CA ASN A 153 -1.13 7.18 4.83
C ASN A 153 -2.34 7.99 5.34
N LEU A 154 -2.39 8.26 6.63
CA LEU A 154 -3.42 9.12 7.25
C LEU A 154 -3.42 10.55 6.67
N SER A 155 -2.28 11.06 6.22
CA SER A 155 -2.21 12.38 5.58
C SER A 155 -2.82 12.40 4.17
N VAL A 156 -3.08 11.25 3.54
CA VAL A 156 -3.79 11.16 2.25
C VAL A 156 -5.31 11.08 2.45
N GLY A 157 -5.74 10.35 3.47
CA GLY A 157 -7.16 10.17 3.79
C GLY A 157 -7.39 9.11 4.86
N PRO A 158 -8.62 8.96 5.36
CA PRO A 158 -8.95 8.03 6.43
C PRO A 158 -9.07 6.59 5.89
N PRO A 159 -8.09 5.69 6.21
CA PRO A 159 -8.22 4.27 5.93
C PRO A 159 -9.15 3.59 6.95
N SER A 160 -9.46 2.29 6.76
CA SER A 160 -10.20 1.50 7.74
C SER A 160 -9.34 1.23 9.00
N LEU A 161 -9.99 0.89 10.13
CA LEU A 161 -9.29 0.50 11.36
C LEU A 161 -8.40 -0.73 11.15
N GLU A 162 -8.85 -1.70 10.34
CA GLU A 162 -8.07 -2.87 9.97
C GLU A 162 -6.78 -2.48 9.24
N GLN A 163 -6.87 -1.55 8.30
CA GLN A 163 -5.73 -1.04 7.53
C GLN A 163 -4.74 -0.27 8.41
N ILE A 164 -5.24 0.51 9.39
CA ILE A 164 -4.39 1.19 10.38
C ILE A 164 -3.66 0.16 11.24
N ALA A 165 -4.39 -0.81 11.80
CA ALA A 165 -3.80 -1.85 12.65
C ALA A 165 -2.77 -2.69 11.90
N PHE A 166 -3.02 -3.00 10.63
CA PHE A 166 -2.07 -3.68 9.75
C PHE A 166 -0.78 -2.87 9.59
N THR A 167 -0.90 -1.59 9.17
CA THR A 167 0.27 -0.78 8.86
C THR A 167 1.15 -0.47 10.08
N ILE A 168 0.56 -0.27 11.26
CA ILE A 168 1.30 -0.08 12.52
C ILE A 168 2.13 -1.33 12.87
N ARG A 169 1.61 -2.54 12.59
CA ARG A 169 2.26 -3.81 12.91
C ARG A 169 3.32 -4.25 11.92
N LEU A 170 3.43 -3.58 10.77
CA LEU A 170 4.46 -3.88 9.78
C LEU A 170 5.85 -3.73 10.38
N GLN A 171 6.69 -4.73 10.17
CA GLN A 171 8.09 -4.77 10.56
C GLN A 171 8.95 -5.13 9.36
N THR A 172 10.18 -4.66 9.35
CA THR A 172 11.17 -5.10 8.35
C THR A 172 11.53 -6.57 8.57
N ASP A 173 11.88 -7.30 7.54
CA ASP A 173 12.29 -8.71 7.63
C ASP A 173 13.42 -8.94 8.66
N ARG A 174 14.30 -7.95 8.87
CA ARG A 174 15.33 -8.02 9.93
C ARG A 174 14.73 -8.06 11.34
N ALA A 175 13.63 -7.35 11.58
CA ALA A 175 12.95 -7.35 12.87
C ALA A 175 12.12 -8.64 13.07
N GLU A 176 11.56 -9.23 12.01
CA GLU A 176 10.91 -10.54 12.07
C GLU A 176 11.90 -11.65 12.42
N GLN A 177 13.13 -11.63 11.86
CA GLN A 177 14.17 -12.59 12.20
C GLN A 177 14.59 -12.49 13.67
N ALA A 178 14.75 -11.27 14.19
CA ALA A 178 15.04 -11.06 15.61
C ALA A 178 13.88 -11.53 16.51
N ASN A 179 12.64 -11.28 16.13
CA ASN A 179 11.47 -11.75 16.86
C ASN A 179 11.28 -13.27 16.79
N MET A 180 11.62 -13.90 15.69
CA MET A 180 11.61 -15.38 15.58
C MET A 180 12.64 -16.02 16.51
N LEU A 181 13.83 -15.45 16.65
CA LEU A 181 14.83 -15.93 17.59
C LEU A 181 14.39 -15.73 19.04
N VAL A 182 13.77 -14.61 19.38
CA VAL A 182 13.21 -14.34 20.70
C VAL A 182 12.04 -15.28 21.00
N VAL A 183 11.16 -15.54 20.03
CA VAL A 183 10.05 -16.50 20.18
C VAL A 183 10.59 -17.93 20.31
N ALA A 184 11.60 -18.32 19.56
CA ALA A 184 12.25 -19.63 19.68
C ALA A 184 12.93 -19.79 21.06
N ALA A 185 13.65 -18.77 21.51
CA ALA A 185 14.28 -18.76 22.84
C ALA A 185 13.23 -18.82 23.97
N SER A 186 12.14 -18.04 23.88
CA SER A 186 11.03 -18.07 24.80
C SER A 186 10.36 -19.45 24.86
N ARG A 187 10.14 -20.08 23.71
CA ARG A 187 9.57 -21.45 23.62
C ARG A 187 10.48 -22.50 24.21
N MET A 188 11.81 -22.36 24.09
CA MET A 188 12.77 -23.25 24.73
C MET A 188 12.80 -23.08 26.26
N LEU A 189 12.66 -21.86 26.74
CA LEU A 189 12.61 -21.55 28.19
C LEU A 189 11.28 -22.01 28.84
N ASP A 190 10.17 -22.02 28.08
CA ASP A 190 8.86 -22.46 28.55
C ASP A 190 8.63 -23.98 28.40
N ALA A 191 9.47 -24.69 27.66
CA ALA A 191 9.37 -26.15 27.45
C ALA A 191 9.35 -26.96 28.76
N PRO A 192 10.19 -26.67 29.78
CA PRO A 192 10.14 -27.41 31.06
C PRO A 192 8.82 -27.25 31.82
N ARG A 193 8.20 -26.07 31.76
CA ARG A 193 6.90 -25.80 32.43
C ARG A 193 5.74 -26.55 31.79
N ARG A 194 5.74 -26.69 30.46
CA ARG A 194 4.68 -27.42 29.72
C ARG A 194 4.75 -28.92 29.95
N ILE A 195 5.95 -29.50 30.10
CA ILE A 195 6.14 -30.93 30.40
C ILE A 195 5.63 -31.28 31.79
N LEU A 196 5.85 -30.41 32.78
CA LEU A 196 5.38 -30.61 34.15
C LEU A 196 3.84 -30.52 34.27
N THR A 197 3.18 -29.70 33.48
CA THR A 197 1.70 -29.58 33.50
C THR A 197 0.97 -30.70 32.72
N THR A 198 1.69 -31.51 31.96
CA THR A 198 1.10 -32.65 31.22
C THR A 198 1.28 -33.97 31.97
N LEU A 199 2.11 -34.01 33.01
CA LEU A 199 2.43 -35.18 33.83
C LEU A 199 1.76 -35.20 35.23
N LEU A 200 0.99 -34.17 35.58
CA LEU A 200 0.14 -34.05 36.75
C LEU A 200 -1.33 -33.98 36.36
#